data_8365e195078cf7effc363c3439e4d3ca
#
_entry.id   8365e195078cf7effc363c3439e4d3ca
#
_cell.length_a   1.000
_cell.length_b   1.000
_cell.length_c   1.000
_cell.angle_alpha   90.00
_cell.angle_beta   90.00
_cell.angle_gamma   90.00
#
_symmetry.space_group_name_H-M   'P 1'
#
loop_
_entity.id
_entity.type
_entity.pdbx_description
1 polymer ?
#
loop_
_entity_poly.entity_id
_entity_poly.type
_entity_poly.pdbx_seq_one_letter_code
_entity_poly.pdbx_strand_id
1 'polypeptide(L)'
;MSDEKNEAETLEDSLRQTHGEVFKATFVDVGGVKVDVFYRCPTRQESERFKYKAFDDKNPKKQADGADELGMAVVVHPDRKTFAALCERRPMIAGLIAGDAAQIAAGKESELGKRV
;
A
#
# COMPACT_ATOMS: atom_id res chain seq x y z
N MET A 1 24.00 -2.31 -20.20
CA MET A 1 22.67 -2.04 -19.73
C MET A 1 22.16 -3.21 -18.94
N SER A 2 21.73 -2.96 -17.75
CA SER A 2 21.37 -4.06 -16.87
C SER A 2 19.96 -4.57 -17.16
N ASP A 3 19.79 -5.87 -17.11
CA ASP A 3 18.49 -6.52 -17.20
C ASP A 3 17.57 -6.07 -16.05
N GLU A 4 18.14 -5.72 -14.91
CA GLU A 4 17.42 -5.22 -13.74
C GLU A 4 16.59 -3.98 -14.03
N LYS A 5 17.13 -3.03 -14.80
CA LYS A 5 16.39 -1.82 -15.17
C LYS A 5 15.21 -2.16 -16.08
N ASN A 6 15.40 -3.06 -17.02
CA ASN A 6 14.33 -3.51 -17.91
C ASN A 6 13.25 -4.28 -17.16
N GLU A 7 13.63 -5.11 -16.18
CA GLU A 7 12.69 -5.84 -15.33
C GLU A 7 11.86 -4.88 -14.49
N ALA A 8 12.49 -3.86 -13.88
CA ALA A 8 11.78 -2.86 -13.09
C ALA A 8 10.78 -2.06 -13.93
N GLU A 9 11.20 -1.61 -15.11
CA GLU A 9 10.31 -0.88 -16.03
C GLU A 9 9.14 -1.76 -16.48
N THR A 10 9.39 -3.03 -16.76
CA THR A 10 8.35 -3.98 -17.15
C THR A 10 7.35 -4.22 -16.03
N LEU A 11 7.82 -4.33 -14.79
CA LEU A 11 6.94 -4.49 -13.63
C LEU A 11 6.05 -3.26 -13.46
N GLU A 12 6.64 -2.07 -13.48
CA GLU A 12 5.90 -0.81 -13.33
C GLU A 12 4.86 -0.64 -14.43
N ASP A 13 5.23 -0.92 -15.67
CA ASP A 13 4.31 -0.85 -16.82
C ASP A 13 3.17 -1.84 -16.67
N SER A 14 3.47 -3.08 -16.28
CA SER A 14 2.47 -4.11 -16.07
C SER A 14 1.48 -3.71 -14.98
N LEU A 15 1.96 -3.17 -13.87
CA LEU A 15 1.12 -2.73 -12.77
C LEU A 15 0.21 -1.57 -13.19
N ARG A 16 0.74 -0.61 -13.95
CA ARG A 16 -0.07 0.51 -14.47
C ARG A 16 -1.15 0.03 -15.43
N GLN A 17 -0.84 -0.92 -16.30
CA GLN A 17 -1.80 -1.47 -17.25
C GLN A 17 -2.94 -2.20 -16.55
N THR A 18 -2.63 -2.93 -15.48
CA THR A 18 -3.61 -3.72 -14.75
C THR A 18 -4.45 -2.87 -13.78
N HIS A 19 -3.80 -1.93 -13.08
CA HIS A 19 -4.41 -1.21 -11.95
C HIS A 19 -4.62 0.29 -12.19
N GLY A 20 -4.11 0.82 -13.29
CA GLY A 20 -4.16 2.25 -13.58
C GLY A 20 -3.12 3.00 -12.77
N GLU A 21 -3.56 3.94 -11.93
CA GLU A 21 -2.66 4.75 -11.12
C GLU A 21 -2.05 3.91 -9.99
N VAL A 22 -0.73 3.83 -9.96
CA VAL A 22 0.03 3.04 -8.98
C VAL A 22 1.12 3.91 -8.36
N PHE A 23 1.36 3.72 -7.08
CA PHE A 23 2.36 4.44 -6.29
C PHE A 23 3.38 3.46 -5.72
N LYS A 24 4.64 3.90 -5.63
CA LYS A 24 5.72 3.10 -5.09
C LYS A 24 6.26 3.75 -3.81
N ALA A 25 6.28 3.00 -2.71
CA ALA A 25 6.93 3.38 -1.47
C ALA A 25 8.04 2.39 -1.17
N THR A 26 9.16 2.87 -0.64
CA THR A 26 10.30 2.03 -0.28
C THR A 26 10.43 1.98 1.24
N PHE A 27 10.50 0.77 1.76
CA PHE A 27 10.66 0.52 3.20
C PHE A 27 11.97 -0.20 3.45
N VAL A 28 12.47 -0.12 4.67
CA VAL A 28 13.66 -0.84 5.11
C VAL A 28 13.23 -2.04 5.95
N ASP A 29 13.48 -3.23 5.44
CA ASP A 29 13.22 -4.48 6.16
C ASP A 29 14.35 -4.77 7.15
N VAL A 30 14.17 -5.81 7.95
CA VAL A 30 15.18 -6.29 8.89
C VAL A 30 16.49 -6.58 8.14
N GLY A 31 17.61 -6.18 8.73
CA GLY A 31 18.91 -6.33 8.08
C GLY A 31 19.27 -5.21 7.11
N GLY A 32 18.46 -4.15 7.02
CA GLY A 32 18.72 -3.01 6.15
C GLY A 32 18.36 -3.22 4.69
N VAL A 33 17.63 -4.29 4.38
CA VAL A 33 17.19 -4.59 3.01
C VAL A 33 16.08 -3.64 2.60
N LYS A 34 16.22 -2.98 1.47
CA LYS A 34 15.17 -2.10 0.93
C LYS A 34 14.14 -2.92 0.17
N VAL A 35 12.88 -2.65 0.44
CA VAL A 35 11.75 -3.33 -0.21
C VAL A 35 10.82 -2.29 -0.81
N ASP A 36 10.54 -2.41 -2.10
CA ASP A 36 9.60 -1.56 -2.80
C ASP A 36 8.21 -2.18 -2.72
N VAL A 37 7.24 -1.37 -2.27
CA VAL A 37 5.85 -1.78 -2.19
C VAL A 37 5.04 -0.88 -3.11
N PHE A 38 4.25 -1.50 -3.98
CA PHE A 38 3.38 -0.79 -4.93
C PHE A 38 1.94 -0.89 -4.48
N TYR A 39 1.23 0.22 -4.50
CA TYR A 39 -0.16 0.28 -4.07
C TYR A 39 -0.96 1.23 -4.95
N ARG A 40 -2.26 1.05 -4.96
CA ARG A 40 -3.21 1.80 -5.78
C ARG A 40 -4.15 2.64 -4.95
N CYS A 41 -4.88 3.53 -5.59
CA CYS A 41 -5.98 4.24 -4.95
C CYS A 41 -7.06 3.22 -4.53
N PRO A 42 -7.63 3.34 -3.33
CA PRO A 42 -8.75 2.50 -2.91
C PRO A 42 -9.97 2.66 -3.82
N THR A 43 -10.71 1.57 -3.98
CA THR A 43 -12.02 1.64 -4.61
C THR A 43 -13.01 2.33 -3.67
N ARG A 44 -14.18 2.72 -4.21
CA ARG A 44 -15.24 3.31 -3.39
C ARG A 44 -15.67 2.36 -2.28
N GLN A 45 -15.83 1.09 -2.60
CA GLN A 45 -16.24 0.07 -1.63
C GLN A 45 -15.20 -0.10 -0.52
N GLU A 46 -13.92 -0.15 -0.87
CA GLU A 46 -12.82 -0.23 0.09
C GLU A 46 -12.79 1.01 0.99
N SER A 47 -12.99 2.18 0.42
CA SER A 47 -13.02 3.44 1.15
C SER A 47 -14.18 3.50 2.14
N GLU A 48 -15.36 3.06 1.74
CA GLU A 48 -16.54 3.02 2.61
C GLU A 48 -16.34 2.06 3.78
N ARG A 49 -15.78 0.89 3.51
CA ARG A 49 -15.47 -0.10 4.54
C ARG A 49 -14.44 0.42 5.54
N PHE A 50 -13.41 1.09 5.04
CA PHE A 50 -12.40 1.73 5.89
C PHE A 50 -13.03 2.79 6.79
N LYS A 51 -13.85 3.69 6.23
CA LYS A 51 -14.52 4.74 7.00
C LYS A 51 -15.42 4.16 8.09
N TYR A 52 -16.16 3.11 7.78
CA TYR A 52 -17.01 2.44 8.75
C TYR A 52 -16.23 1.98 9.98
N LYS A 53 -15.03 1.43 9.78
CA LYS A 53 -14.18 0.95 10.88
C LYS A 53 -13.39 2.08 11.54
N ALA A 54 -12.83 2.99 10.74
CA ALA A 54 -11.96 4.06 11.23
C ALA A 54 -12.68 5.08 12.11
N PHE A 55 -13.96 5.32 11.84
CA PHE A 55 -14.77 6.29 12.58
C PHE A 55 -15.61 5.67 13.70
N ASP A 56 -15.33 4.44 14.09
CA ASP A 56 -15.93 3.84 15.27
C ASP A 56 -15.20 4.30 16.53
N ASP A 57 -15.68 5.37 17.14
CA ASP A 57 -15.07 6.01 18.31
C ASP A 57 -14.98 5.09 19.54
N LYS A 58 -15.77 4.03 19.58
CA LYS A 58 -15.90 3.16 20.75
C LYS A 58 -14.99 1.94 20.69
N ASN A 59 -14.28 1.73 19.57
CA ASN A 59 -13.51 0.51 19.37
C ASN A 59 -12.18 0.78 18.69
N PRO A 60 -11.11 1.13 19.48
CA PRO A 60 -9.78 1.39 18.93
C PRO A 60 -9.21 0.21 18.13
N LYS A 61 -9.49 -1.02 18.55
CA LYS A 61 -9.05 -2.20 17.82
C LYS A 61 -9.66 -2.25 16.43
N LYS A 62 -10.95 -1.94 16.30
CA LYS A 62 -11.64 -1.90 15.02
C LYS A 62 -11.05 -0.84 14.09
N GLN A 63 -10.65 0.30 14.63
CA GLN A 63 -9.98 1.35 13.88
C GLN A 63 -8.64 0.86 13.32
N ALA A 64 -7.83 0.22 14.16
CA ALA A 64 -6.54 -0.33 13.76
C ALA A 64 -6.70 -1.45 12.72
N ASP A 65 -7.64 -2.37 12.95
CA ASP A 65 -7.94 -3.45 12.01
C ASP A 65 -8.39 -2.91 10.65
N GLY A 66 -9.17 -1.83 10.66
CA GLY A 66 -9.62 -1.17 9.43
C GLY A 66 -8.46 -0.61 8.62
N ALA A 67 -7.47 0.01 9.28
CA ALA A 67 -6.29 0.53 8.62
C ALA A 67 -5.45 -0.60 8.02
N ASP A 68 -5.20 -1.66 8.79
CA ASP A 68 -4.43 -2.81 8.30
C ASP A 68 -5.13 -3.49 7.12
N GLU A 69 -6.44 -3.65 7.20
CA GLU A 69 -7.23 -4.23 6.13
C GLU A 69 -7.15 -3.41 4.85
N LEU A 70 -7.24 -2.08 4.95
CA LEU A 70 -7.12 -1.21 3.78
C LEU A 70 -5.71 -1.30 3.17
N GLY A 71 -4.67 -1.28 4.00
CA GLY A 71 -3.30 -1.43 3.53
C GLY A 71 -3.10 -2.73 2.77
N MET A 72 -3.62 -3.84 3.31
CA MET A 72 -3.55 -5.15 2.64
C MET A 72 -4.32 -5.17 1.32
N ALA A 73 -5.44 -4.47 1.24
CA ALA A 73 -6.30 -4.48 0.06
C ALA A 73 -5.69 -3.70 -1.11
N VAL A 74 -5.02 -2.57 -0.85
CA VAL A 74 -4.53 -1.68 -1.91
C VAL A 74 -3.15 -2.05 -2.44
N VAL A 75 -2.37 -2.87 -1.74
CA VAL A 75 -1.05 -3.30 -2.19
C VAL A 75 -1.20 -4.25 -3.38
N VAL A 76 -0.54 -3.90 -4.48
CA VAL A 76 -0.57 -4.68 -5.73
C VAL A 76 0.72 -5.44 -5.99
N HIS A 77 1.81 -5.08 -5.30
CA HIS A 77 3.08 -5.78 -5.37
C HIS A 77 3.90 -5.42 -4.11
N PRO A 78 4.59 -6.34 -3.47
CA PRO A 78 4.65 -7.79 -3.78
C PRO A 78 3.31 -8.49 -3.54
N ASP A 79 3.28 -9.80 -3.77
CA ASP A 79 2.07 -10.60 -3.55
C ASP A 79 1.63 -10.53 -2.09
N ARG A 80 0.36 -10.87 -1.84
CA ARG A 80 -0.25 -10.74 -0.51
C ARG A 80 0.53 -11.48 0.58
N LYS A 81 0.98 -12.68 0.30
CA LYS A 81 1.74 -13.50 1.26
C LYS A 81 3.06 -12.86 1.63
N THR A 82 3.80 -12.38 0.64
CA THR A 82 5.08 -11.70 0.85
C THR A 82 4.89 -10.40 1.61
N PHE A 83 3.88 -9.62 1.25
CA PHE A 83 3.57 -8.37 1.96
C PHE A 83 3.14 -8.63 3.41
N ALA A 84 2.32 -9.64 3.64
CA ALA A 84 1.90 -10.02 5.00
C ALA A 84 3.12 -10.39 5.87
N ALA A 85 4.08 -11.13 5.31
CA ALA A 85 5.31 -11.48 6.01
C ALA A 85 6.15 -10.24 6.35
N LEU A 86 6.21 -9.27 5.43
CA LEU A 86 6.88 -8.00 5.69
C LEU A 86 6.21 -7.26 6.86
N CYS A 87 4.88 -7.24 6.89
CA CYS A 87 4.13 -6.59 7.96
C CYS A 87 4.31 -7.27 9.32
N GLU A 88 4.58 -8.58 9.34
CA GLU A 88 4.94 -9.27 10.58
C GLU A 88 6.26 -8.75 11.15
N ARG A 89 7.21 -8.42 10.29
CA ARG A 89 8.51 -7.87 10.70
C ARG A 89 8.47 -6.36 10.94
N ARG A 90 7.61 -5.66 10.23
CA ARG A 90 7.44 -4.19 10.29
C ARG A 90 5.95 -3.87 10.41
N PRO A 91 5.37 -3.99 11.61
CA PRO A 91 3.90 -3.97 11.76
C PRO A 91 3.20 -2.65 11.47
N MET A 92 3.93 -1.56 11.33
CA MET A 92 3.31 -0.26 11.01
C MET A 92 3.17 0.00 9.50
N ILE A 93 3.74 -0.84 8.64
CA ILE A 93 3.75 -0.60 7.19
C ILE A 93 2.35 -0.55 6.61
N ALA A 94 1.49 -1.53 6.93
CA ALA A 94 0.14 -1.58 6.38
C ALA A 94 -0.67 -0.33 6.76
N GLY A 95 -0.55 0.14 7.99
CA GLY A 95 -1.21 1.36 8.46
C GLY A 95 -0.71 2.62 7.76
N LEU A 96 0.60 2.72 7.52
CA LEU A 96 1.17 3.85 6.79
C LEU A 96 0.66 3.89 5.35
N ILE A 97 0.62 2.75 4.67
CA ILE A 97 0.08 2.65 3.31
C ILE A 97 -1.39 3.03 3.30
N ALA A 98 -2.17 2.53 4.27
CA ALA A 98 -3.58 2.86 4.38
C ALA A 98 -3.82 4.36 4.54
N GLY A 99 -3.03 5.01 5.38
CA GLY A 99 -3.12 6.46 5.59
C GLY A 99 -2.86 7.24 4.30
N ASP A 100 -1.82 6.87 3.58
CA ASP A 100 -1.49 7.52 2.31
C ASP A 100 -2.55 7.22 1.24
N ALA A 101 -3.00 5.97 1.15
CA ALA A 101 -4.06 5.58 0.21
C ALA A 101 -5.35 6.35 0.46
N ALA A 102 -5.71 6.58 1.72
CA ALA A 102 -6.86 7.39 2.09
C ALA A 102 -6.71 8.84 1.61
N GLN A 103 -5.52 9.42 1.70
CA GLN A 103 -5.23 10.76 1.18
C GLN A 103 -5.38 10.80 -0.35
N ILE A 104 -4.88 9.80 -1.04
CA ILE A 104 -5.02 9.69 -2.50
C ILE A 104 -6.50 9.61 -2.88
N ALA A 105 -7.28 8.80 -2.16
CA ALA A 105 -8.72 8.68 -2.40
C ALA A 105 -9.48 9.98 -2.14
N ALA A 106 -8.92 10.87 -1.32
CA ALA A 106 -9.46 12.20 -1.05
C ALA A 106 -9.02 13.24 -2.10
N GLY A 107 -8.28 12.84 -3.11
CA GLY A 107 -7.79 13.74 -4.15
C GLY A 107 -6.52 14.49 -3.80
N LYS A 108 -5.79 14.02 -2.79
CA LYS A 108 -4.50 14.61 -2.41
C LYS A 108 -3.35 13.85 -3.02
N GLU A 109 -2.21 14.50 -3.14
CA GLU A 109 -1.00 13.84 -3.62
C GLU A 109 -0.47 12.84 -2.58
N SER A 110 0.20 11.79 -3.06
CA SER A 110 0.87 10.84 -2.19
C SER A 110 2.05 11.51 -1.48
N GLU A 111 2.13 11.37 -0.17
CA GLU A 111 3.27 11.82 0.62
C GLU A 111 4.25 10.67 0.89
N LEU A 112 3.74 9.45 1.02
CA LEU A 112 4.55 8.27 1.32
C LEU A 112 5.23 7.72 0.08
N GLY A 113 4.51 7.65 -1.03
CA GLY A 113 4.99 7.05 -2.26
C GLY A 113 5.16 8.04 -3.39
N LYS A 114 5.65 7.52 -4.51
CA LYS A 114 5.77 8.29 -5.75
C LYS A 114 4.95 7.61 -6.82
N ARG A 115 4.24 8.41 -7.61
CA ARG A 115 3.49 7.88 -8.75
C ARG A 115 4.45 7.22 -9.73
N VAL A 116 4.09 6.05 -10.17
CA VAL A 116 4.87 5.24 -11.11
C VAL A 116 4.48 5.52 -12.55
#